data_2f81ee9a44b9e7993aff18f706d755a4
#
_entry.id   2f81ee9a44b9e7993aff18f706d755a4
#
_cell.length_a   1.000
_cell.length_b   1.000
_cell.length_c   1.000
_cell.angle_alpha   90.00
_cell.angle_beta   90.00
_cell.angle_gamma   90.00
#
_symmetry.space_group_name_H-M   'P 1'
#
loop_
_entity.id
_entity.type
_entity.pdbx_description
1 polymer ?
#
loop_
_entity_poly.entity_id
_entity_poly.type
_entity_poly.pdbx_seq_one_letter_code
_entity_poly.pdbx_strand_id
1 'polypeptide(L)'
;MHSREYGPFAPKEVEQTYQKPEFKKISCTINGIPVEKMVDKRASLTDFLRRDMGLTSVKKGCEVGECGACSVLIDGKSVDSCLYLAIWADGKDLWTTEGLMASDGSISIIQQAFIDHAAVQCGFCTPGFIITATEIVQRGKRYSRDELKVLLAGNMCRCTGYENIFRAVEDAIEVEIASRQLDVETDKPIEEDNRYHDPQIKD
;
A
#
# COMPACT_ATOMS: atom_id res chain seq x y z
N MET A 1 49.52 -0.15 -16.02
CA MET A 1 48.06 -0.46 -16.13
C MET A 1 47.96 -1.91 -16.53
N HIS A 2 47.58 -2.80 -15.57
CA HIS A 2 47.39 -4.24 -15.86
C HIS A 2 45.98 -4.42 -16.35
N SER A 3 45.80 -4.73 -17.64
CA SER A 3 44.55 -5.23 -18.19
C SER A 3 44.25 -6.58 -17.52
N ARG A 4 43.20 -6.66 -16.69
CA ARG A 4 42.69 -7.92 -16.21
C ARG A 4 42.06 -8.66 -17.39
N GLU A 5 42.77 -9.66 -17.92
CA GLU A 5 42.18 -10.60 -18.85
C GLU A 5 41.13 -11.41 -18.06
N TYR A 6 39.83 -11.13 -18.31
CA TYR A 6 38.75 -11.99 -17.89
C TYR A 6 38.85 -13.26 -18.73
N GLY A 7 39.16 -14.40 -18.08
CA GLY A 7 39.26 -15.70 -18.73
C GLY A 7 37.96 -16.12 -19.43
N PRO A 8 37.65 -17.42 -19.62
CA PRO A 8 36.53 -17.94 -20.42
C PRO A 8 35.13 -17.44 -19.97
N PHE A 9 35.05 -16.70 -18.87
CA PHE A 9 33.83 -16.04 -18.36
C PHE A 9 33.73 -14.56 -18.74
N ALA A 10 34.53 -14.07 -19.69
CA ALA A 10 34.31 -12.72 -20.22
C ALA A 10 32.85 -12.64 -20.69
N PRO A 11 32.07 -11.65 -20.24
CA PRO A 11 30.68 -11.50 -20.69
C PRO A 11 30.74 -11.35 -22.21
N LYS A 12 30.07 -12.27 -22.92
CA LYS A 12 29.79 -12.07 -24.33
C LYS A 12 29.08 -10.74 -24.43
N GLU A 13 29.47 -9.87 -25.39
CA GLU A 13 28.71 -8.67 -25.68
C GLU A 13 27.28 -9.07 -25.91
N VAL A 14 26.45 -8.88 -24.88
CA VAL A 14 25.00 -9.01 -25.01
C VAL A 14 24.61 -7.76 -25.78
N GLU A 15 24.35 -7.93 -27.07
CA GLU A 15 23.69 -6.94 -27.87
C GLU A 15 22.36 -6.61 -27.15
N GLN A 16 22.39 -5.59 -26.32
CA GLN A 16 21.18 -5.11 -25.64
C GLN A 16 20.30 -4.56 -26.75
N THR A 17 19.42 -5.41 -27.28
CA THR A 17 18.30 -4.95 -28.10
C THR A 17 17.44 -4.06 -27.23
N TYR A 18 17.77 -2.77 -27.22
CA TYR A 18 16.99 -1.74 -26.53
C TYR A 18 15.61 -1.70 -27.19
N GLN A 19 14.66 -2.39 -26.58
CA GLN A 19 13.27 -2.30 -26.99
C GLN A 19 12.78 -0.89 -26.65
N LYS A 20 12.33 -0.15 -27.65
CA LYS A 20 11.73 1.16 -27.44
C LYS A 20 10.62 1.05 -26.40
N PRO A 21 10.49 2.02 -25.48
CA PRO A 21 9.39 2.04 -24.53
C PRO A 21 8.06 2.05 -25.29
N GLU A 22 7.18 1.12 -24.91
CA GLU A 22 5.82 1.07 -25.42
C GLU A 22 4.88 1.65 -24.38
N PHE A 23 4.08 2.62 -24.80
CA PHE A 23 3.12 3.31 -23.93
C PHE A 23 1.71 2.81 -24.16
N LYS A 24 0.92 2.71 -23.09
CA LYS A 24 -0.52 2.48 -23.13
C LYS A 24 -1.22 3.57 -22.34
N LYS A 25 -2.35 4.08 -22.88
CA LYS A 25 -3.23 4.96 -22.10
C LYS A 25 -3.98 4.12 -21.07
N ILE A 26 -3.99 4.59 -19.83
CA ILE A 26 -4.81 4.06 -18.74
C ILE A 26 -5.73 5.16 -18.21
N SER A 27 -6.88 4.75 -17.66
CA SER A 27 -7.83 5.60 -16.97
C SER A 27 -8.13 4.95 -15.62
N CYS A 28 -7.86 5.64 -14.52
CA CYS A 28 -8.07 5.13 -13.15
C CYS A 28 -8.46 6.27 -12.22
N THR A 29 -8.87 5.94 -11.00
CA THR A 29 -9.07 6.93 -9.95
C THR A 29 -7.88 6.85 -8.99
N ILE A 30 -7.30 7.99 -8.61
CA ILE A 30 -6.22 8.05 -7.63
C ILE A 30 -6.61 9.06 -6.56
N ASN A 31 -6.73 8.59 -5.30
CA ASN A 31 -7.16 9.40 -4.17
C ASN A 31 -8.47 10.16 -4.44
N GLY A 32 -9.44 9.49 -5.05
CA GLY A 32 -10.74 10.05 -5.42
C GLY A 32 -10.74 10.95 -6.67
N ILE A 33 -9.59 11.15 -7.32
CA ILE A 33 -9.45 12.02 -8.51
C ILE A 33 -9.31 11.16 -9.76
N PRO A 34 -10.19 11.32 -10.79
CA PRO A 34 -10.04 10.66 -12.07
C PRO A 34 -8.74 11.09 -12.79
N VAL A 35 -8.00 10.12 -13.29
CA VAL A 35 -6.69 10.31 -13.93
C VAL A 35 -6.64 9.56 -15.25
N GLU A 36 -6.20 10.24 -16.32
CA GLU A 36 -5.84 9.61 -17.59
C GLU A 36 -4.38 9.89 -17.89
N LYS A 37 -3.58 8.85 -18.12
CA LYS A 37 -2.14 8.95 -18.38
C LYS A 37 -1.66 7.92 -19.39
N MET A 38 -0.62 8.31 -20.14
CA MET A 38 0.18 7.37 -20.92
C MET A 38 1.26 6.77 -20.01
N VAL A 39 1.28 5.46 -19.85
CA VAL A 39 2.26 4.75 -19.00
C VAL A 39 3.10 3.79 -19.84
N ASP A 40 4.39 3.68 -19.53
CA ASP A 40 5.26 2.63 -20.10
C ASP A 40 4.73 1.27 -19.62
N LYS A 41 4.51 0.34 -20.54
CA LYS A 41 3.97 -1.00 -20.24
C LYS A 41 4.84 -1.80 -19.24
N ARG A 42 6.11 -1.41 -19.05
CA ARG A 42 7.07 -2.05 -18.14
C ARG A 42 7.18 -1.36 -16.80
N ALA A 43 6.57 -0.17 -16.64
CA ALA A 43 6.67 0.59 -15.41
C ALA A 43 5.97 -0.13 -14.27
N SER A 44 6.59 -0.14 -13.08
CA SER A 44 5.91 -0.53 -11.85
C SER A 44 4.89 0.54 -11.46
N LEU A 45 3.84 0.14 -10.76
CA LEU A 45 2.88 1.09 -10.21
C LEU A 45 3.56 2.05 -9.22
N THR A 46 4.57 1.59 -8.47
CA THR A 46 5.39 2.45 -7.61
C THR A 46 6.05 3.58 -8.39
N ASP A 47 6.68 3.28 -9.53
CA ASP A 47 7.33 4.30 -10.34
C ASP A 47 6.33 5.30 -10.92
N PHE A 48 5.21 4.83 -11.44
CA PHE A 48 4.13 5.67 -11.93
C PHE A 48 3.59 6.61 -10.84
N LEU A 49 3.24 6.09 -9.67
CA LEU A 49 2.71 6.92 -8.58
C LEU A 49 3.72 7.96 -8.11
N ARG A 50 5.00 7.58 -8.00
CA ARG A 50 6.04 8.48 -7.51
C ARG A 50 6.52 9.51 -8.55
N ARG A 51 6.77 9.06 -9.78
CA ARG A 51 7.43 9.91 -10.81
C ARG A 51 6.43 10.70 -11.62
N ASP A 52 5.32 10.06 -12.03
CA ASP A 52 4.36 10.67 -12.93
C ASP A 52 3.24 11.40 -12.20
N MET A 53 2.90 10.92 -10.97
CA MET A 53 1.85 11.49 -10.13
C MET A 53 2.36 12.30 -8.94
N GLY A 54 3.66 12.23 -8.61
CA GLY A 54 4.26 12.98 -7.51
C GLY A 54 3.90 12.47 -6.11
N LEU A 55 3.29 11.28 -6.00
CA LEU A 55 2.84 10.68 -4.73
C LEU A 55 4.02 9.97 -4.03
N THR A 56 4.74 10.73 -3.21
CA THR A 56 6.01 10.28 -2.62
C THR A 56 5.86 9.50 -1.32
N SER A 57 4.65 9.39 -0.74
CA SER A 57 4.39 8.50 0.38
C SER A 57 4.63 7.04 0.02
N VAL A 58 4.39 6.65 -1.22
CA VAL A 58 4.73 5.33 -1.75
C VAL A 58 6.25 5.19 -1.80
N LYS A 59 6.85 4.42 -0.89
CA LYS A 59 8.32 4.32 -0.75
C LYS A 59 8.90 3.16 -1.55
N LYS A 60 10.11 3.36 -2.09
CA LYS A 60 10.90 2.30 -2.73
C LYS A 60 11.90 1.75 -1.71
N GLY A 61 11.57 0.61 -1.11
CA GLY A 61 12.44 -0.09 -0.16
C GLY A 61 13.16 -1.25 -0.85
N CYS A 62 12.51 -2.41 -0.91
CA CYS A 62 13.12 -3.64 -1.46
C CYS A 62 12.90 -3.82 -2.97
N GLU A 63 11.81 -3.32 -3.52
CA GLU A 63 11.36 -3.49 -4.93
C GLU A 63 11.16 -4.96 -5.35
N VAL A 64 10.96 -5.85 -4.37
CA VAL A 64 10.75 -7.30 -4.57
C VAL A 64 9.56 -7.87 -3.75
N GLY A 65 8.66 -6.99 -3.23
CA GLY A 65 7.44 -7.42 -2.55
C GLY A 65 7.61 -7.88 -1.10
N GLU A 66 8.73 -7.57 -0.43
CA GLU A 66 9.04 -8.11 0.90
C GLU A 66 8.80 -7.11 2.05
N CYS A 67 8.89 -5.81 1.79
CA CYS A 67 8.99 -4.84 2.88
C CYS A 67 7.74 -4.00 3.12
N GLY A 68 6.76 -4.03 2.24
CA GLY A 68 5.50 -3.28 2.35
C GLY A 68 5.63 -1.75 2.34
N ALA A 69 6.83 -1.19 2.14
CA ALA A 69 7.01 0.27 2.12
C ALA A 69 6.32 0.95 0.93
N CYS A 70 6.01 0.19 -0.10
CA CYS A 70 5.32 0.62 -1.31
C CYS A 70 3.82 0.29 -1.32
N SER A 71 3.24 -0.16 -0.20
CA SER A 71 1.82 -0.53 -0.14
C SER A 71 0.91 0.61 -0.55
N VAL A 72 -0.11 0.28 -1.34
CA VAL A 72 -1.21 1.15 -1.77
C VAL A 72 -2.50 0.36 -1.68
N LEU A 73 -3.67 1.02 -1.55
CA LEU A 73 -4.93 0.31 -1.74
C LEU A 73 -5.28 0.30 -3.22
N ILE A 74 -5.69 -0.86 -3.71
CA ILE A 74 -6.29 -1.05 -5.04
C ILE A 74 -7.64 -1.71 -4.83
N ASP A 75 -8.72 -1.00 -5.20
CA ASP A 75 -10.09 -1.43 -4.97
C ASP A 75 -10.31 -1.86 -3.48
N GLY A 76 -9.75 -1.09 -2.54
CA GLY A 76 -9.88 -1.30 -1.10
C GLY A 76 -8.94 -2.35 -0.49
N LYS A 77 -8.05 -2.98 -1.28
CA LYS A 77 -7.09 -3.99 -0.79
C LYS A 77 -5.66 -3.48 -0.84
N SER A 78 -4.88 -3.75 0.20
CA SER A 78 -3.47 -3.39 0.24
C SER A 78 -2.64 -4.29 -0.68
N VAL A 79 -1.83 -3.66 -1.52
CA VAL A 79 -1.02 -4.32 -2.55
C VAL A 79 0.37 -3.69 -2.59
N ASP A 80 1.39 -4.51 -2.75
CA ASP A 80 2.76 -4.04 -2.99
C ASP A 80 2.93 -3.50 -4.41
N SER A 81 2.87 -2.18 -4.55
CA SER A 81 2.88 -1.52 -5.86
C SER A 81 4.18 -1.73 -6.66
N CYS A 82 5.27 -2.17 -6.03
CA CYS A 82 6.52 -2.48 -6.72
C CYS A 82 6.42 -3.75 -7.60
N LEU A 83 5.51 -4.67 -7.26
CA LEU A 83 5.23 -5.88 -8.05
C LEU A 83 4.03 -5.74 -8.97
N TYR A 84 3.34 -4.61 -8.93
CA TYR A 84 2.16 -4.32 -9.74
C TYR A 84 2.56 -3.46 -10.94
N LEU A 85 2.17 -3.85 -12.16
CA LEU A 85 2.44 -3.03 -13.35
C LEU A 85 1.48 -1.84 -13.43
N ALA A 86 2.00 -0.68 -13.80
CA ALA A 86 1.19 0.55 -13.95
C ALA A 86 0.01 0.36 -14.92
N ILE A 87 0.18 -0.44 -15.97
CA ILE A 87 -0.89 -0.73 -16.93
C ILE A 87 -2.07 -1.53 -16.37
N TRP A 88 -1.89 -2.22 -15.24
CA TRP A 88 -2.96 -2.97 -14.56
C TRP A 88 -3.83 -2.07 -13.69
N ALA A 89 -3.42 -0.83 -13.48
CA ALA A 89 -4.23 0.17 -12.79
C ALA A 89 -5.39 0.72 -13.65
N ASP A 90 -5.48 0.32 -14.92
CA ASP A 90 -6.57 0.70 -15.82
C ASP A 90 -7.93 0.26 -15.26
N GLY A 91 -8.85 1.19 -15.05
CA GLY A 91 -10.17 0.96 -14.47
C GLY A 91 -10.18 0.76 -12.95
N LYS A 92 -9.05 0.97 -12.25
CA LYS A 92 -8.93 0.73 -10.80
C LYS A 92 -9.10 2.00 -9.96
N ASP A 93 -9.50 1.80 -8.70
CA ASP A 93 -9.49 2.82 -7.66
C ASP A 93 -8.28 2.63 -6.76
N LEU A 94 -7.39 3.63 -6.76
CA LEU A 94 -6.10 3.60 -6.07
C LEU A 94 -6.08 4.63 -4.94
N TRP A 95 -5.61 4.20 -3.76
CA TRP A 95 -5.42 5.10 -2.64
C TRP A 95 -3.99 5.02 -2.10
N THR A 96 -3.42 6.18 -1.85
CA THR A 96 -2.14 6.36 -1.15
C THR A 96 -2.37 7.10 0.15
N THR A 97 -1.35 7.18 0.99
CA THR A 97 -1.47 7.85 2.30
C THR A 97 -1.86 9.33 2.16
N GLU A 98 -1.48 9.99 1.07
CA GLU A 98 -1.87 11.37 0.79
C GLU A 98 -3.40 11.53 0.62
N GLY A 99 -4.08 10.50 0.11
CA GLY A 99 -5.52 10.54 -0.10
C GLY A 99 -6.37 10.20 1.14
N LEU A 100 -5.75 9.77 2.24
CA LEU A 100 -6.48 9.41 3.46
C LEU A 100 -6.90 10.62 4.30
N MET A 101 -6.43 11.81 3.98
CA MET A 101 -6.87 13.06 4.62
C MET A 101 -8.24 13.47 4.07
N ALA A 102 -9.11 13.93 4.96
CA ALA A 102 -10.39 14.49 4.54
C ALA A 102 -10.21 15.86 3.85
N SER A 103 -11.24 16.30 3.13
CA SER A 103 -11.23 17.57 2.37
C SER A 103 -11.06 18.81 3.24
N ASP A 104 -11.39 18.72 4.54
CA ASP A 104 -11.19 19.78 5.53
C ASP A 104 -9.77 19.83 6.11
N GLY A 105 -8.90 18.90 5.67
CA GLY A 105 -7.53 18.75 6.15
C GLY A 105 -7.39 17.91 7.42
N SER A 106 -8.48 17.34 7.96
CA SER A 106 -8.39 16.39 9.06
C SER A 106 -7.71 15.10 8.61
N ILE A 107 -6.89 14.53 9.49
CA ILE A 107 -6.20 13.27 9.24
C ILE A 107 -7.11 12.09 9.60
N SER A 108 -6.87 10.93 8.95
CA SER A 108 -7.66 9.72 9.22
C SER A 108 -7.43 9.18 10.64
N ILE A 109 -8.38 8.37 11.13
CA ILE A 109 -8.31 7.71 12.44
C ILE A 109 -6.97 7.00 12.62
N ILE A 110 -6.52 6.25 11.61
CA ILE A 110 -5.25 5.52 11.70
C ILE A 110 -4.03 6.45 11.71
N GLN A 111 -4.05 7.55 10.95
CA GLN A 111 -2.97 8.54 11.01
C GLN A 111 -2.88 9.21 12.38
N GLN A 112 -4.03 9.55 12.99
CA GLN A 112 -4.09 10.11 14.33
C GLN A 112 -3.56 9.10 15.36
N ALA A 113 -4.00 7.85 15.31
CA ALA A 113 -3.52 6.81 16.22
C ALA A 113 -1.99 6.60 16.12
N PHE A 114 -1.40 6.69 14.93
CA PHE A 114 0.06 6.62 14.77
C PHE A 114 0.79 7.79 15.44
N ILE A 115 0.19 8.96 15.49
CA ILE A 115 0.72 10.13 16.21
C ILE A 115 0.59 9.91 17.72
N ASP A 116 -0.59 9.55 18.20
CA ASP A 116 -0.93 9.44 19.61
C ASP A 116 -0.10 8.35 20.32
N HIS A 117 0.17 7.26 19.62
CA HIS A 117 0.99 6.15 20.14
C HIS A 117 2.49 6.27 19.81
N ALA A 118 2.94 7.42 19.26
CA ALA A 118 4.33 7.59 18.81
C ALA A 118 4.84 6.41 17.96
N ALA A 119 4.00 5.90 17.05
CA ALA A 119 4.27 4.74 16.20
C ALA A 119 5.20 5.06 15.03
N VAL A 120 5.90 6.19 15.09
CA VAL A 120 6.79 6.72 14.04
C VAL A 120 8.15 7.03 14.65
N GLN A 121 9.24 6.60 13.97
CA GLN A 121 10.60 7.06 14.26
C GLN A 121 11.19 7.70 13.00
N CYS A 122 11.85 6.95 12.11
CA CYS A 122 12.39 7.53 10.87
C CYS A 122 11.30 7.88 9.83
N GLY A 123 10.10 7.31 9.94
CA GLY A 123 8.96 7.59 9.07
C GLY A 123 8.96 6.86 7.72
N PHE A 124 10.02 6.12 7.36
CA PHE A 124 10.12 5.50 6.04
C PHE A 124 9.06 4.42 5.80
N CYS A 125 8.82 3.53 6.76
CA CYS A 125 7.84 2.45 6.66
C CYS A 125 6.40 2.92 6.97
N THR A 126 6.25 4.07 7.61
CA THR A 126 4.97 4.56 8.15
C THR A 126 3.85 4.63 7.11
N PRO A 127 4.04 5.18 5.90
CA PRO A 127 2.97 5.21 4.91
C PRO A 127 2.47 3.80 4.52
N GLY A 128 3.36 2.83 4.37
CA GLY A 128 2.98 1.46 4.05
C GLY A 128 2.15 0.82 5.17
N PHE A 129 2.57 0.98 6.44
CA PHE A 129 1.78 0.52 7.59
C PHE A 129 0.41 1.19 7.67
N ILE A 130 0.34 2.50 7.43
CA ILE A 130 -0.94 3.24 7.43
C ILE A 130 -1.89 2.68 6.38
N ILE A 131 -1.42 2.39 5.17
CA ILE A 131 -2.23 1.79 4.09
C ILE A 131 -2.74 0.40 4.50
N THR A 132 -1.86 -0.49 4.95
CA THR A 132 -2.27 -1.85 5.36
C THR A 132 -3.21 -1.80 6.58
N ALA A 133 -2.91 -0.93 7.55
CA ALA A 133 -3.77 -0.74 8.71
C ALA A 133 -5.13 -0.12 8.34
N THR A 134 -5.20 0.76 7.35
CA THR A 134 -6.48 1.29 6.83
C THR A 134 -7.39 0.16 6.34
N GLU A 135 -6.87 -0.79 5.56
CA GLU A 135 -7.64 -1.95 5.14
C GLU A 135 -8.15 -2.78 6.34
N ILE A 136 -7.26 -3.01 7.35
CA ILE A 136 -7.62 -3.78 8.55
C ILE A 136 -8.72 -3.08 9.36
N VAL A 137 -8.58 -1.78 9.60
CA VAL A 137 -9.53 -0.94 10.35
C VAL A 137 -10.89 -0.88 9.63
N GLN A 138 -10.89 -0.72 8.31
CA GLN A 138 -12.11 -0.67 7.50
C GLN A 138 -12.95 -1.94 7.57
N ARG A 139 -12.36 -3.08 7.93
CA ARG A 139 -13.12 -4.34 8.15
C ARG A 139 -14.03 -4.27 9.37
N GLY A 140 -13.85 -3.32 10.29
CA GLY A 140 -14.68 -3.11 11.48
C GLY A 140 -14.72 -4.30 12.44
N LYS A 141 -13.64 -5.08 12.50
CA LYS A 141 -13.53 -6.30 13.30
C LYS A 141 -12.38 -6.18 14.30
N ARG A 142 -12.59 -6.68 15.52
CA ARG A 142 -11.51 -6.83 16.51
C ARG A 142 -10.62 -8.01 16.17
N TYR A 143 -9.33 -7.83 16.43
CA TYR A 143 -8.30 -8.85 16.22
C TYR A 143 -7.49 -9.01 17.49
N SER A 144 -7.06 -10.24 17.78
CA SER A 144 -6.02 -10.47 18.78
C SER A 144 -4.67 -9.90 18.33
N ARG A 145 -3.77 -9.69 19.29
CA ARG A 145 -2.39 -9.24 18.97
C ARG A 145 -1.68 -10.19 18.00
N ASP A 146 -1.91 -11.50 18.10
CA ASP A 146 -1.27 -12.48 17.22
C ASP A 146 -1.85 -12.44 15.80
N GLU A 147 -3.15 -12.23 15.65
CA GLU A 147 -3.78 -11.99 14.34
C GLU A 147 -3.24 -10.71 13.71
N LEU A 148 -3.07 -9.62 14.48
CA LEU A 148 -2.49 -8.38 13.97
C LEU A 148 -1.04 -8.55 13.51
N LYS A 149 -0.24 -9.35 14.22
CA LYS A 149 1.13 -9.69 13.77
C LYS A 149 1.13 -10.35 12.39
N VAL A 150 0.17 -11.25 12.13
CA VAL A 150 0.03 -11.92 10.83
C VAL A 150 -0.45 -10.92 9.76
N LEU A 151 -1.47 -10.12 10.06
CA LEU A 151 -2.04 -9.16 9.11
C LEU A 151 -1.06 -8.05 8.71
N LEU A 152 -0.15 -7.68 9.60
CA LEU A 152 0.87 -6.65 9.37
C LEU A 152 2.25 -7.23 8.98
N ALA A 153 2.38 -8.56 8.85
CA ALA A 153 3.66 -9.22 8.58
C ALA A 153 4.31 -8.80 7.25
N GLY A 154 3.53 -8.35 6.28
CA GLY A 154 4.01 -7.82 5.00
C GLY A 154 4.71 -6.46 5.11
N ASN A 155 4.65 -5.78 6.27
CA ASN A 155 5.26 -4.47 6.46
C ASN A 155 6.44 -4.55 7.43
N MET A 156 7.62 -4.08 7.00
CA MET A 156 8.85 -4.12 7.80
C MET A 156 9.18 -2.77 8.43
N CYS A 157 9.47 -2.77 9.72
CA CYS A 157 10.03 -1.64 10.43
C CYS A 157 11.33 -2.00 11.13
N ARG A 158 12.41 -1.25 10.89
CA ARG A 158 13.73 -1.48 11.54
C ARG A 158 13.91 -0.67 12.83
N CYS A 159 13.03 0.29 13.10
CA CYS A 159 13.25 1.30 14.14
C CYS A 159 12.43 1.05 15.40
N THR A 160 11.12 0.81 15.27
CA THR A 160 10.14 0.92 16.39
C THR A 160 10.03 -0.32 17.26
N GLY A 161 10.49 -1.49 16.80
CA GLY A 161 10.21 -2.77 17.46
C GLY A 161 8.73 -3.17 17.41
N TYR A 162 7.92 -2.51 16.57
CA TYR A 162 6.51 -2.79 16.25
C TYR A 162 5.49 -2.53 17.38
N GLU A 163 5.87 -2.50 18.65
CA GLU A 163 4.92 -2.42 19.76
C GLU A 163 3.97 -1.22 19.66
N ASN A 164 4.51 -0.03 19.40
CA ASN A 164 3.68 1.18 19.25
C ASN A 164 2.83 1.15 17.98
N ILE A 165 3.31 0.47 16.92
CA ILE A 165 2.51 0.29 15.68
C ILE A 165 1.29 -0.58 15.98
N PHE A 166 1.46 -1.70 16.69
CA PHE A 166 0.33 -2.55 17.06
C PHE A 166 -0.67 -1.81 17.94
N ARG A 167 -0.19 -1.05 18.95
CA ARG A 167 -1.08 -0.23 19.81
C ARG A 167 -1.88 0.79 19.00
N ALA A 168 -1.23 1.46 18.06
CA ALA A 168 -1.91 2.40 17.18
C ALA A 168 -3.01 1.74 16.33
N VAL A 169 -2.74 0.55 15.79
CA VAL A 169 -3.73 -0.17 14.98
C VAL A 169 -4.88 -0.70 15.85
N GLU A 170 -4.59 -1.21 17.05
CA GLU A 170 -5.62 -1.65 18.03
C GLU A 170 -6.55 -0.49 18.40
N ASP A 171 -5.99 0.67 18.73
CA ASP A 171 -6.75 1.86 19.09
C ASP A 171 -7.62 2.35 17.92
N ALA A 172 -7.05 2.43 16.72
CA ALA A 172 -7.80 2.82 15.52
C ALA A 172 -8.97 1.88 15.22
N ILE A 173 -8.82 0.57 15.48
CA ILE A 173 -9.91 -0.40 15.34
C ILE A 173 -11.04 -0.10 16.33
N GLU A 174 -10.72 0.18 17.61
CA GLU A 174 -11.73 0.48 18.62
C GLU A 174 -12.48 1.79 18.30
N VAL A 175 -11.76 2.82 17.84
CA VAL A 175 -12.37 4.09 17.42
C VAL A 175 -13.30 3.88 16.23
N GLU A 176 -12.90 3.10 15.23
CA GLU A 176 -13.73 2.80 14.05
C GLU A 176 -14.98 2.01 14.43
N ILE A 177 -14.85 1.00 15.30
CA ILE A 177 -15.99 0.22 15.78
C ILE A 177 -16.97 1.09 16.57
N ALA A 178 -16.44 1.98 17.43
CA ALA A 178 -17.27 2.89 18.22
C ALA A 178 -18.02 3.88 17.31
N SER A 179 -17.36 4.44 16.29
CA SER A 179 -18.00 5.35 15.32
C SER A 179 -19.16 4.68 14.59
N ARG A 180 -18.96 3.44 14.10
CA ARG A 180 -20.01 2.67 13.41
C ARG A 180 -21.20 2.31 14.32
N GLN A 181 -20.96 2.09 15.61
CA GLN A 181 -22.03 1.84 16.57
C GLN A 181 -22.90 3.07 16.81
N LEU A 182 -22.31 4.25 16.78
CA LEU A 182 -23.03 5.52 16.86
C LEU A 182 -23.89 5.76 15.61
N ASP A 183 -23.39 5.35 14.43
CA ASP A 183 -24.14 5.45 13.17
C ASP A 183 -25.31 4.46 13.09
N VAL A 184 -25.19 3.28 13.72
CA VAL A 184 -26.25 2.23 13.77
C VAL A 184 -27.43 2.63 14.65
N GLU A 185 -27.26 3.52 15.63
CA GLU A 185 -28.39 4.12 16.36
C GLU A 185 -29.22 5.07 15.48
N THR A 186 -28.71 5.46 14.33
CA THR A 186 -29.34 6.43 13.43
C THR A 186 -29.88 5.86 12.13
N ASP A 187 -29.43 4.72 11.57
CA ASP A 187 -30.08 4.08 10.39
C ASP A 187 -29.49 2.71 9.97
N LYS A 188 -30.43 1.80 9.61
CA LYS A 188 -30.41 0.58 8.76
C LYS A 188 -29.30 -0.49 8.90
N PRO A 189 -29.65 -1.79 8.74
CA PRO A 189 -28.68 -2.89 8.81
C PRO A 189 -27.66 -2.80 7.67
N ILE A 190 -26.38 -2.92 8.06
CA ILE A 190 -25.26 -3.05 7.14
C ILE A 190 -25.41 -4.40 6.44
N GLU A 191 -25.56 -4.40 5.12
CA GLU A 191 -25.47 -5.64 4.33
C GLU A 191 -24.08 -6.26 4.57
N GLU A 192 -24.06 -7.54 4.98
CA GLU A 192 -22.82 -8.30 5.14
C GLU A 192 -22.05 -8.28 3.81
N ASP A 193 -20.84 -7.71 3.85
CA ASP A 193 -19.95 -7.67 2.70
C ASP A 193 -19.40 -9.05 2.35
N ASN A 194 -20.15 -9.76 1.52
CA ASN A 194 -19.84 -11.11 1.03
C ASN A 194 -18.62 -11.15 0.06
N ARG A 195 -17.82 -10.10 -0.05
CA ARG A 195 -16.68 -10.01 -0.99
C ARG A 195 -15.47 -10.85 -0.59
N TYR A 196 -15.50 -11.55 0.56
CA TYR A 196 -14.38 -12.36 1.08
C TYR A 196 -14.62 -13.88 1.06
N HIS A 197 -15.60 -14.38 0.35
CA HIS A 197 -15.67 -15.82 0.09
C HIS A 197 -14.79 -16.15 -1.13
N ASP A 198 -13.55 -16.56 -0.85
CA ASP A 198 -12.76 -17.33 -1.82
C ASP A 198 -13.31 -18.77 -1.83
N PRO A 199 -13.97 -19.21 -2.92
CA PRO A 199 -14.56 -20.56 -2.99
C PRO A 199 -13.51 -21.68 -3.04
N GLN A 200 -12.21 -21.38 -2.95
CA GLN A 200 -11.13 -22.36 -3.01
C GLN A 200 -10.49 -22.68 -1.64
N ILE A 201 -10.82 -21.96 -0.57
CA ILE A 201 -10.39 -22.32 0.78
C ILE A 201 -11.47 -23.26 1.37
N LYS A 202 -11.24 -24.55 1.26
CA LYS A 202 -11.95 -25.57 2.03
C LYS A 202 -11.25 -25.75 3.37
N ASP A 203 -12.01 -25.67 4.46
CA ASP A 203 -11.58 -26.03 5.83
C ASP A 203 -10.97 -27.43 5.88
#